data_71c623617fd1f602a96affe5e59d454d
#
_entry.id   71c623617fd1f602a96affe5e59d454d
#
_cell.length_a   1.000
_cell.length_b   1.000
_cell.length_c   1.000
_cell.angle_alpha   90.00
_cell.angle_beta   90.00
_cell.angle_gamma   90.00
#
_symmetry.space_group_name_H-M   'P 1'
#
loop_
_entity.id
_entity.type
_entity.pdbx_description
1 polymer ?
#
loop_
_entity_poly.entity_id
_entity_poly.type
_entity_poly.pdbx_seq_one_letter_code
_entity_poly.pdbx_strand_id
1 'polypeptide(L)'
;MKQIYYVIQALIHGRSSNIIKVVSLGLGLTMSILLFSRVVYEQSFDTCFKDHDKLYQLWNIWTVNGEPFPPSEFIIGAAAGGILDAMPEIVESAASTGSWPVSAPIYNGSVRFDDFKVAADSLFFQTMGIEVLSGDPVRELQQKDVIFLSKDLADKMFGGENPIGKIISFNKEIELTVKGTYAALPENCTMRPKAVISLPSIWSRRIGNYSWNGGDSWTEYI
;
A
#
# COMPACT_ATOMS: atom_id res chain seq x y z
N MET A 1 20.34 -22.80 -41.34
CA MET A 1 21.68 -22.49 -40.81
C MET A 1 22.61 -21.79 -41.83
N LYS A 2 22.69 -22.24 -43.10
CA LYS A 2 23.55 -21.58 -44.11
C LYS A 2 23.20 -20.10 -44.38
N GLN A 3 21.94 -19.72 -44.39
CA GLN A 3 21.51 -18.33 -44.63
C GLN A 3 21.99 -17.39 -43.52
N ILE A 4 21.93 -17.79 -42.26
CA ILE A 4 22.40 -16.99 -41.11
C ILE A 4 23.93 -16.76 -41.21
N TYR A 5 24.67 -17.78 -41.61
CA TYR A 5 26.12 -17.69 -41.81
C TYR A 5 26.46 -16.66 -42.88
N TYR A 6 25.79 -16.66 -44.03
CA TYR A 6 25.99 -15.68 -45.11
C TYR A 6 25.62 -14.26 -44.68
N VAL A 7 24.55 -14.08 -43.91
CA VAL A 7 24.18 -12.78 -43.35
C VAL A 7 25.23 -12.27 -42.40
N ILE A 8 25.75 -13.11 -41.48
CA ILE A 8 26.83 -12.73 -40.56
C ILE A 8 28.12 -12.37 -41.35
N GLN A 9 28.47 -13.16 -42.35
CA GLN A 9 29.67 -12.91 -43.18
C GLN A 9 29.54 -11.61 -43.99
N ALA A 10 28.37 -11.32 -44.55
CA ALA A 10 28.07 -10.06 -45.22
C ALA A 10 28.10 -8.83 -44.27
N LEU A 11 27.69 -9.01 -43.03
CA LEU A 11 27.76 -7.98 -41.97
C LEU A 11 29.23 -7.68 -41.59
N ILE A 12 30.06 -8.72 -41.43
CA ILE A 12 31.47 -8.58 -41.01
C ILE A 12 32.35 -8.07 -42.13
N HIS A 13 32.18 -8.50 -43.38
CA HIS A 13 32.97 -8.10 -44.54
C HIS A 13 32.38 -6.87 -45.27
N GLY A 14 31.18 -6.43 -44.89
CA GLY A 14 30.61 -5.17 -45.34
C GLY A 14 31.32 -3.97 -44.72
N ARG A 15 31.44 -2.83 -45.46
CA ARG A 15 32.00 -1.58 -44.96
C ARG A 15 31.53 -1.29 -43.53
N SER A 16 32.37 -0.69 -42.70
CA SER A 16 32.11 -0.33 -41.27
C SER A 16 30.74 0.33 -41.03
N SER A 17 30.14 0.93 -42.06
CA SER A 17 28.77 1.46 -42.07
C SER A 17 27.68 0.43 -41.68
N ASN A 18 27.84 -0.86 -42.01
CA ASN A 18 26.82 -1.87 -41.71
C ASN A 18 26.83 -2.29 -40.23
N ILE A 19 28.00 -2.33 -39.60
CA ILE A 19 28.16 -2.60 -38.18
C ILE A 19 27.50 -1.47 -37.38
N ILE A 20 27.76 -0.22 -37.77
CA ILE A 20 27.12 0.94 -37.08
C ILE A 20 25.61 0.89 -37.19
N LYS A 21 25.05 0.52 -38.37
CA LYS A 21 23.59 0.38 -38.55
C LYS A 21 22.99 -0.69 -37.63
N VAL A 22 23.64 -1.86 -37.52
CA VAL A 22 23.17 -2.97 -36.66
C VAL A 22 23.25 -2.58 -35.18
N VAL A 23 24.35 -1.96 -34.77
CA VAL A 23 24.51 -1.48 -33.39
C VAL A 23 23.47 -0.40 -33.07
N SER A 24 23.28 0.57 -33.96
CA SER A 24 22.29 1.63 -33.77
C SER A 24 20.85 1.08 -33.68
N LEU A 25 20.51 0.12 -34.55
CA LEU A 25 19.21 -0.55 -34.51
C LEU A 25 19.06 -1.33 -33.22
N GLY A 26 20.06 -2.09 -32.79
CA GLY A 26 20.07 -2.84 -31.53
C GLY A 26 19.87 -1.93 -30.32
N LEU A 27 20.60 -0.81 -30.26
CA LEU A 27 20.44 0.18 -29.20
C LEU A 27 19.03 0.80 -29.21
N GLY A 28 18.51 1.16 -30.37
CA GLY A 28 17.17 1.72 -30.53
C GLY A 28 16.09 0.75 -30.05
N LEU A 29 16.18 -0.53 -30.45
CA LEU A 29 15.25 -1.57 -30.00
C LEU A 29 15.35 -1.80 -28.48
N THR A 30 16.57 -1.86 -27.94
CA THR A 30 16.77 -2.04 -26.50
C THR A 30 16.13 -0.89 -25.71
N MET A 31 16.38 0.36 -26.11
CA MET A 31 15.76 1.52 -25.48
C MET A 31 14.23 1.50 -25.59
N SER A 32 13.71 1.13 -26.76
CA SER A 32 12.25 1.02 -26.96
C SER A 32 11.63 -0.03 -26.04
N ILE A 33 12.26 -1.20 -25.91
CA ILE A 33 11.78 -2.27 -25.01
C ILE A 33 11.82 -1.80 -23.55
N LEU A 34 12.90 -1.15 -23.12
CA LEU A 34 13.02 -0.63 -21.76
C LEU A 34 11.96 0.42 -21.46
N LEU A 35 11.73 1.37 -22.36
CA LEU A 35 10.69 2.39 -22.20
C LEU A 35 9.30 1.78 -22.18
N PHE A 36 9.01 0.84 -23.08
CA PHE A 36 7.74 0.15 -23.10
C PHE A 36 7.50 -0.65 -21.82
N SER A 37 8.52 -1.38 -21.35
CA SER A 37 8.44 -2.12 -20.08
C SER A 37 8.19 -1.18 -18.91
N ARG A 38 8.79 0.01 -18.91
CA ARG A 38 8.55 1.02 -17.88
C ARG A 38 7.10 1.53 -17.92
N VAL A 39 6.57 1.83 -19.11
CA VAL A 39 5.17 2.27 -19.25
C VAL A 39 4.20 1.19 -18.76
N VAL A 40 4.40 -0.07 -19.16
CA VAL A 40 3.56 -1.19 -18.70
C VAL A 40 3.63 -1.35 -17.18
N TYR A 41 4.82 -1.22 -16.59
CA TYR A 41 5.00 -1.27 -15.14
C TYR A 41 4.26 -0.13 -14.45
N GLU A 42 4.39 1.12 -14.92
CA GLU A 42 3.67 2.27 -14.36
C GLU A 42 2.13 2.11 -14.47
N GLN A 43 1.64 1.56 -15.57
CA GLN A 43 0.21 1.29 -15.75
C GLN A 43 -0.32 0.14 -14.87
N SER A 44 0.56 -0.67 -14.30
CA SER A 44 0.19 -1.76 -13.40
C SER A 44 0.10 -1.32 -11.93
N PHE A 45 0.39 -0.05 -11.61
CA PHE A 45 0.29 0.44 -10.24
C PHE A 45 -1.16 0.38 -9.74
N ASP A 46 -1.29 -0.01 -8.47
CA ASP A 46 -2.55 -0.11 -7.71
C ASP A 46 -3.62 -1.05 -8.28
N THR A 47 -3.30 -1.82 -9.34
CA THR A 47 -4.17 -2.91 -9.82
C THR A 47 -4.19 -4.13 -8.89
N CYS A 48 -3.44 -4.07 -7.79
CA CYS A 48 -3.40 -5.08 -6.74
C CYS A 48 -4.67 -5.13 -5.89
N PHE A 49 -5.44 -4.05 -5.86
CA PHE A 49 -6.70 -3.98 -5.14
C PHE A 49 -7.83 -4.59 -5.98
N LYS A 50 -8.69 -5.41 -5.35
CA LYS A 50 -9.69 -6.22 -6.06
C LYS A 50 -10.61 -5.39 -6.97
N ASP A 51 -11.09 -4.26 -6.48
CA ASP A 51 -12.02 -3.37 -7.20
C ASP A 51 -11.37 -1.99 -7.42
N HIS A 52 -10.09 -1.99 -7.86
CA HIS A 52 -9.28 -0.78 -8.02
C HIS A 52 -9.89 0.29 -8.93
N ASP A 53 -10.73 -0.07 -9.86
CA ASP A 53 -11.48 0.83 -10.75
C ASP A 53 -12.63 1.57 -10.06
N LYS A 54 -13.02 1.11 -8.86
CA LYS A 54 -14.04 1.72 -8.00
C LYS A 54 -13.48 2.30 -6.71
N LEU A 55 -12.19 2.16 -6.47
CA LEU A 55 -11.54 2.66 -5.26
C LEU A 55 -11.11 4.11 -5.47
N TYR A 56 -11.60 5.01 -4.64
CA TYR A 56 -11.29 6.42 -4.69
C TYR A 56 -10.63 6.87 -3.40
N GLN A 57 -9.55 7.63 -3.54
CA GLN A 57 -8.94 8.34 -2.42
C GLN A 57 -9.56 9.73 -2.31
N LEU A 58 -9.96 10.12 -1.11
CA LEU A 58 -10.51 11.44 -0.85
C LEU A 58 -9.38 12.47 -0.72
N TRP A 59 -9.56 13.61 -1.35
CA TRP A 59 -8.63 14.74 -1.28
C TRP A 59 -9.34 15.96 -0.72
N ASN A 60 -8.61 16.76 0.03
CA ASN A 60 -9.09 17.97 0.68
C ASN A 60 -8.57 19.22 -0.06
N ILE A 61 -9.43 20.20 -0.24
CA ILE A 61 -9.07 21.52 -0.79
C ILE A 61 -9.51 22.58 0.22
N TRP A 62 -8.54 23.15 0.90
CA TRP A 62 -8.78 24.28 1.80
C TRP A 62 -8.91 25.59 1.04
N THR A 63 -9.81 26.46 1.52
CA THR A 63 -9.92 27.83 1.02
C THR A 63 -9.60 28.80 2.15
N VAL A 64 -8.61 29.64 1.98
CA VAL A 64 -8.22 30.67 2.95
C VAL A 64 -8.33 32.03 2.28
N ASN A 65 -9.13 32.93 2.86
CA ASN A 65 -9.41 34.27 2.31
C ASN A 65 -9.94 34.26 0.87
N GLY A 66 -10.67 33.21 0.48
CA GLY A 66 -11.23 33.02 -0.86
C GLY A 66 -10.28 32.40 -1.89
N GLU A 67 -9.03 32.14 -1.54
CA GLU A 67 -8.06 31.48 -2.41
C GLU A 67 -7.93 29.99 -2.06
N PRO A 68 -8.01 29.08 -3.03
CA PRO A 68 -7.85 27.64 -2.78
C PRO A 68 -6.38 27.29 -2.56
N PHE A 69 -6.11 26.48 -1.55
CA PHE A 69 -4.82 25.84 -1.35
C PHE A 69 -4.66 24.64 -2.29
N PRO A 70 -3.42 24.19 -2.56
CA PRO A 70 -3.18 22.94 -3.29
C PRO A 70 -3.93 21.77 -2.64
N PRO A 71 -4.49 20.84 -3.43
CA PRO A 71 -5.15 19.65 -2.90
C PRO A 71 -4.20 18.84 -2.00
N SER A 72 -4.73 18.34 -0.89
CA SER A 72 -4.01 17.51 0.07
C SER A 72 -4.68 16.13 0.18
N GLU A 73 -3.86 15.09 0.23
CA GLU A 73 -4.32 13.71 0.50
C GLU A 73 -4.68 13.49 1.97
N PHE A 74 -4.31 14.42 2.84
CA PHE A 74 -4.63 14.35 4.26
C PHE A 74 -5.93 15.08 4.55
N ILE A 75 -6.82 14.39 5.24
CA ILE A 75 -8.16 14.85 5.56
C ILE A 75 -8.49 14.54 7.03
N ILE A 76 -9.58 15.06 7.54
CA ILE A 76 -10.07 14.75 8.90
C ILE A 76 -10.52 13.29 8.98
N GLY A 77 -10.16 12.59 10.05
CA GLY A 77 -10.38 11.14 10.18
C GLY A 77 -11.83 10.68 10.23
N ALA A 78 -12.79 11.57 10.46
CA ALA A 78 -14.22 11.24 10.45
C ALA A 78 -14.86 11.31 9.05
N ALA A 79 -14.12 11.72 8.00
CA ALA A 79 -14.71 12.02 6.70
C ALA A 79 -15.25 10.77 6.00
N ALA A 80 -14.50 9.65 5.98
CA ALA A 80 -14.94 8.41 5.34
C ALA A 80 -16.25 7.90 5.94
N GLY A 81 -16.32 7.78 7.27
CA GLY A 81 -17.54 7.37 7.96
C GLY A 81 -18.72 8.31 7.70
N GLY A 82 -18.48 9.62 7.71
CA GLY A 82 -19.51 10.61 7.42
C GLY A 82 -20.04 10.56 5.99
N ILE A 83 -19.19 10.26 5.01
CA ILE A 83 -19.61 10.08 3.61
C ILE A 83 -20.42 8.79 3.46
N LEU A 84 -19.98 7.69 4.08
CA LEU A 84 -20.72 6.43 4.07
C LEU A 84 -22.11 6.59 4.68
N ASP A 85 -22.24 7.31 5.81
CA ASP A 85 -23.53 7.57 6.44
C ASP A 85 -24.43 8.50 5.60
N ALA A 86 -23.84 9.47 4.89
CA ALA A 86 -24.59 10.45 4.13
C ALA A 86 -25.03 9.98 2.74
N MET A 87 -24.27 9.04 2.13
CA MET A 87 -24.49 8.58 0.75
C MET A 87 -24.41 7.05 0.62
N PRO A 88 -25.16 6.27 1.41
CA PRO A 88 -25.05 4.81 1.41
C PRO A 88 -25.49 4.14 0.09
N GLU A 89 -26.23 4.86 -0.77
CA GLU A 89 -26.63 4.39 -2.08
C GLU A 89 -25.51 4.47 -3.15
N ILE A 90 -24.43 5.22 -2.88
CA ILE A 90 -23.31 5.42 -3.81
C ILE A 90 -22.04 4.76 -3.26
N VAL A 91 -21.83 4.86 -1.96
CA VAL A 91 -20.63 4.38 -1.26
C VAL A 91 -20.93 3.06 -0.56
N GLU A 92 -20.35 1.97 -1.04
CA GLU A 92 -20.52 0.63 -0.47
C GLU A 92 -19.70 0.43 0.82
N SER A 93 -18.53 1.04 0.87
CA SER A 93 -17.59 0.95 1.99
C SER A 93 -16.70 2.18 2.03
N ALA A 94 -16.30 2.55 3.22
CA ALA A 94 -15.36 3.65 3.42
C ALA A 94 -14.38 3.31 4.54
N ALA A 95 -13.12 3.70 4.36
CA ALA A 95 -12.06 3.38 5.31
C ALA A 95 -11.15 4.57 5.57
N SER A 96 -10.79 4.71 6.84
CA SER A 96 -9.81 5.67 7.31
C SER A 96 -8.51 4.99 7.67
N THR A 97 -7.40 5.55 7.22
CA THR A 97 -6.07 5.01 7.51
C THR A 97 -5.06 6.13 7.77
N GLY A 98 -4.07 5.87 8.61
CA GLY A 98 -2.99 6.81 8.89
C GLY A 98 -1.69 6.10 9.24
N SER A 99 -0.61 6.51 8.62
CA SER A 99 0.73 5.98 8.89
C SER A 99 1.47 6.78 9.96
N TRP A 100 1.21 8.08 10.06
CA TRP A 100 1.90 8.95 11.02
C TRP A 100 1.77 8.48 12.48
N PRO A 101 0.58 8.11 12.99
CA PRO A 101 0.43 7.71 14.38
C PRO A 101 1.16 6.41 14.73
N VAL A 102 1.51 5.60 13.73
CA VAL A 102 2.12 4.27 13.89
C VAL A 102 3.48 4.14 13.21
N SER A 103 4.19 5.25 13.03
CA SER A 103 5.53 5.27 12.43
C SER A 103 6.60 4.59 13.28
N ALA A 104 6.40 4.47 14.60
CA ALA A 104 7.33 3.80 15.50
C ALA A 104 7.47 2.29 15.20
N PRO A 105 8.60 1.66 15.54
CA PRO A 105 8.86 0.26 15.26
C PRO A 105 7.99 -0.69 16.08
N ILE A 106 7.80 -1.92 15.56
CA ILE A 106 7.25 -3.05 16.31
C ILE A 106 8.36 -4.04 16.68
N TYR A 107 8.15 -4.79 17.75
CA TYR A 107 9.13 -5.72 18.30
C TYR A 107 8.50 -7.09 18.56
N ASN A 108 9.24 -8.14 18.19
CA ASN A 108 8.99 -9.49 18.69
C ASN A 108 10.14 -9.86 19.63
N GLY A 109 9.90 -9.82 20.94
CA GLY A 109 10.96 -9.88 21.94
C GLY A 109 11.96 -8.74 21.77
N SER A 110 13.22 -9.06 21.50
CA SER A 110 14.30 -8.07 21.27
C SER A 110 14.45 -7.66 19.81
N VAL A 111 13.82 -8.36 18.88
CA VAL A 111 13.98 -8.12 17.44
C VAL A 111 13.09 -6.97 17.00
N ARG A 112 13.70 -5.97 16.34
CA ARG A 112 13.04 -4.76 15.84
C ARG A 112 12.61 -4.93 14.38
N PHE A 113 11.42 -4.40 14.04
CA PHE A 113 10.88 -4.33 12.70
C PHE A 113 10.39 -2.92 12.40
N ASP A 114 10.96 -2.31 11.36
CA ASP A 114 10.64 -0.94 10.91
C ASP A 114 9.75 -0.90 9.67
N ASP A 115 9.16 -2.04 9.31
CA ASP A 115 8.32 -2.17 8.12
C ASP A 115 7.16 -1.16 8.13
N PHE A 116 6.71 -0.73 6.93
CA PHE A 116 5.61 0.23 6.78
C PHE A 116 4.31 -0.32 7.35
N LYS A 117 3.65 0.47 8.17
CA LYS A 117 2.40 0.13 8.84
C LYS A 117 1.45 1.29 8.89
N VAL A 118 0.17 0.98 9.04
CA VAL A 118 -0.89 1.96 9.18
C VAL A 118 -1.77 1.63 10.39
N ALA A 119 -2.38 2.65 10.97
CA ALA A 119 -3.58 2.48 11.77
C ALA A 119 -4.78 2.53 10.83
N ALA A 120 -5.75 1.65 11.00
CA ALA A 120 -6.94 1.64 10.16
C ALA A 120 -8.18 1.20 10.93
N ASP A 121 -9.34 1.57 10.40
CA ASP A 121 -10.63 1.13 10.90
C ASP A 121 -10.99 -0.30 10.46
N SER A 122 -12.16 -0.76 10.87
CA SER A 122 -12.62 -2.13 10.64
C SER A 122 -12.98 -2.44 9.19
N LEU A 123 -13.27 -1.43 8.37
CA LEU A 123 -13.64 -1.61 6.96
C LEU A 123 -12.45 -1.53 6.01
N PHE A 124 -11.25 -1.22 6.51
CA PHE A 124 -10.04 -1.03 5.68
C PHE A 124 -9.80 -2.16 4.69
N PHE A 125 -9.81 -3.42 5.14
CA PHE A 125 -9.54 -4.56 4.25
C PHE A 125 -10.63 -4.75 3.19
N GLN A 126 -11.88 -4.48 3.56
CA GLN A 126 -13.02 -4.55 2.65
C GLN A 126 -12.94 -3.45 1.60
N THR A 127 -12.75 -2.20 2.02
CA THR A 127 -12.68 -1.02 1.13
C THR A 127 -11.49 -1.13 0.17
N MET A 128 -10.32 -1.52 0.69
CA MET A 128 -9.13 -1.70 -0.15
C MET A 128 -9.15 -3.00 -0.98
N GLY A 129 -10.11 -3.89 -0.76
CA GLY A 129 -10.17 -5.19 -1.46
C GLY A 129 -8.96 -6.09 -1.19
N ILE A 130 -8.36 -5.99 0.01
CA ILE A 130 -7.19 -6.78 0.40
C ILE A 130 -7.64 -8.14 0.93
N GLU A 131 -7.05 -9.21 0.39
CA GLU A 131 -7.37 -10.58 0.80
C GLU A 131 -6.90 -10.87 2.23
N VAL A 132 -7.83 -11.19 3.12
CA VAL A 132 -7.56 -11.62 4.49
C VAL A 132 -7.40 -13.14 4.51
N LEU A 133 -6.26 -13.62 4.97
CA LEU A 133 -5.92 -15.05 5.04
C LEU A 133 -6.40 -15.71 6.33
N SER A 134 -6.44 -14.96 7.42
CA SER A 134 -6.95 -15.43 8.71
C SER A 134 -7.41 -14.27 9.58
N GLY A 135 -8.37 -14.54 10.47
CA GLY A 135 -8.98 -13.53 11.34
C GLY A 135 -10.21 -12.88 10.71
N ASP A 136 -10.90 -12.06 11.50
CA ASP A 136 -12.06 -11.28 11.10
C ASP A 136 -11.78 -9.78 11.34
N PRO A 137 -11.30 -9.05 10.33
CA PRO A 137 -10.89 -7.66 10.52
C PRO A 137 -12.07 -6.75 10.89
N VAL A 138 -13.28 -7.01 10.39
CA VAL A 138 -14.46 -6.20 10.69
C VAL A 138 -14.78 -6.22 12.19
N ARG A 139 -14.62 -7.36 12.82
CA ARG A 139 -14.85 -7.51 14.26
C ARG A 139 -13.62 -7.12 15.08
N GLU A 140 -12.45 -7.61 14.69
CA GLU A 140 -11.26 -7.50 15.54
C GLU A 140 -10.66 -6.08 15.51
N LEU A 141 -10.68 -5.36 14.38
CA LEU A 141 -10.16 -3.98 14.32
C LEU A 141 -11.03 -2.94 15.03
N GLN A 142 -12.22 -3.32 15.48
CA GLN A 142 -13.02 -2.51 16.41
C GLN A 142 -12.50 -2.57 17.84
N GLN A 143 -11.63 -3.53 18.16
CA GLN A 143 -11.05 -3.71 19.48
C GLN A 143 -9.72 -2.98 19.61
N LYS A 144 -9.33 -2.70 20.87
CA LYS A 144 -8.01 -2.15 21.19
C LYS A 144 -6.96 -3.24 21.21
N ASP A 145 -5.72 -2.81 20.97
CA ASP A 145 -4.53 -3.64 21.12
C ASP A 145 -4.50 -4.82 20.15
N VAL A 146 -4.99 -4.56 18.94
CA VAL A 146 -5.09 -5.53 17.85
C VAL A 146 -4.19 -5.11 16.69
N ILE A 147 -3.54 -6.11 16.09
CA ILE A 147 -2.75 -5.95 14.88
C ILE A 147 -3.00 -7.10 13.91
N PHE A 148 -3.06 -6.75 12.62
CA PHE A 148 -3.01 -7.68 11.49
C PHE A 148 -1.66 -7.58 10.81
N LEU A 149 -1.08 -8.70 10.40
CA LEU A 149 0.23 -8.75 9.75
C LEU A 149 0.09 -9.26 8.32
N SER A 150 0.86 -8.67 7.40
CA SER A 150 1.03 -9.30 6.09
C SER A 150 1.73 -10.65 6.23
N LYS A 151 1.43 -11.58 5.34
CA LYS A 151 1.95 -12.96 5.42
C LYS A 151 3.47 -13.00 5.47
N ASP A 152 4.13 -12.18 4.66
CA ASP A 152 5.59 -12.11 4.60
C ASP A 152 6.22 -11.53 5.88
N LEU A 153 5.57 -10.52 6.50
CA LEU A 153 6.04 -10.01 7.80
C LEU A 153 5.80 -11.03 8.91
N ALA A 154 4.66 -11.70 8.92
CA ALA A 154 4.35 -12.75 9.89
C ALA A 154 5.37 -13.90 9.81
N ASP A 155 5.71 -14.35 8.60
CA ASP A 155 6.72 -15.39 8.39
C ASP A 155 8.12 -14.93 8.84
N LYS A 156 8.48 -13.69 8.54
CA LYS A 156 9.75 -13.06 8.98
C LYS A 156 9.85 -12.96 10.51
N MET A 157 8.73 -12.66 11.17
CA MET A 157 8.70 -12.47 12.63
C MET A 157 8.64 -13.77 13.41
N PHE A 158 7.96 -14.78 12.89
CA PHE A 158 7.63 -16.01 13.63
C PHE A 158 8.18 -17.30 12.98
N GLY A 159 8.97 -17.17 11.89
CA GLY A 159 9.63 -18.33 11.26
C GLY A 159 8.65 -19.34 10.64
N GLY A 160 7.45 -18.88 10.23
CA GLY A 160 6.40 -19.75 9.67
C GLY A 160 5.47 -20.38 10.72
N GLU A 161 5.68 -20.14 12.01
CA GLU A 161 4.73 -20.56 13.04
C GLU A 161 3.44 -19.73 12.95
N ASN A 162 2.32 -20.28 13.48
CA ASN A 162 1.07 -19.57 13.55
C ASN A 162 1.20 -18.28 14.40
N PRO A 163 1.01 -17.10 13.83
CA PRO A 163 1.17 -15.83 14.54
C PRO A 163 -0.06 -15.47 15.41
N ILE A 164 -1.21 -16.10 15.17
CA ILE A 164 -2.48 -15.71 15.81
C ILE A 164 -2.41 -15.90 17.34
N GLY A 165 -2.79 -14.85 18.06
CA GLY A 165 -2.76 -14.83 19.53
C GLY A 165 -1.39 -14.48 20.13
N LYS A 166 -0.32 -14.40 19.31
CA LYS A 166 0.98 -13.94 19.80
C LYS A 166 0.95 -12.44 20.08
N ILE A 167 1.73 -12.03 21.07
CA ILE A 167 1.86 -10.64 21.49
C ILE A 167 3.14 -10.06 20.93
N ILE A 168 3.05 -8.88 20.32
CA ILE A 168 4.17 -8.07 19.87
C ILE A 168 4.07 -6.68 20.50
N SER A 169 5.19 -6.00 20.60
CA SER A 169 5.25 -4.67 21.23
C SER A 169 5.38 -3.59 20.16
N PHE A 170 4.56 -2.57 20.22
CA PHE A 170 4.69 -1.33 19.46
C PHE A 170 5.43 -0.30 20.31
N ASN A 171 6.51 0.24 19.79
CA ASN A 171 7.40 1.22 20.46
C ASN A 171 7.92 0.77 21.83
N LYS A 172 7.89 -0.52 22.16
CA LYS A 172 8.17 -1.07 23.50
C LYS A 172 7.24 -0.60 24.62
N GLU A 173 6.14 0.04 24.29
CA GLU A 173 5.19 0.64 25.23
C GLU A 173 3.79 0.00 25.15
N ILE A 174 3.38 -0.42 23.95
CA ILE A 174 2.05 -0.94 23.70
C ILE A 174 2.14 -2.40 23.27
N GLU A 175 1.51 -3.27 24.00
CA GLU A 175 1.35 -4.66 23.61
C GLU A 175 0.18 -4.81 22.64
N LEU A 176 0.44 -5.45 21.49
CA LEU A 176 -0.57 -5.72 20.47
C LEU A 176 -0.70 -7.22 20.27
N THR A 177 -1.93 -7.71 20.23
CA THR A 177 -2.22 -9.10 19.94
C THR A 177 -2.44 -9.29 18.45
N VAL A 178 -1.73 -10.22 17.83
CA VAL A 178 -1.94 -10.59 16.43
C VAL A 178 -3.27 -11.34 16.32
N LYS A 179 -4.23 -10.76 15.59
CA LYS A 179 -5.59 -11.30 15.41
C LYS A 179 -5.85 -11.83 14.01
N GLY A 180 -4.99 -11.49 13.08
CA GLY A 180 -5.12 -11.97 11.70
C GLY A 180 -3.90 -11.76 10.84
N THR A 181 -3.95 -12.38 9.66
CA THR A 181 -2.96 -12.19 8.60
C THR A 181 -3.67 -11.93 7.28
N TYR A 182 -3.00 -11.23 6.38
CA TYR A 182 -3.48 -10.91 5.04
C TYR A 182 -2.40 -11.15 3.97
N ALA A 183 -2.84 -11.22 2.72
CA ALA A 183 -1.95 -11.43 1.58
C ALA A 183 -0.92 -10.30 1.48
N ALA A 184 0.33 -10.66 1.20
CA ALA A 184 1.37 -9.67 0.96
C ALA A 184 1.07 -8.92 -0.35
N LEU A 185 1.07 -7.60 -0.29
CA LEU A 185 0.84 -6.76 -1.45
C LEU A 185 2.12 -6.64 -2.29
N PRO A 186 2.01 -6.65 -3.63
CA PRO A 186 3.14 -6.55 -4.54
C PRO A 186 3.78 -5.14 -4.53
N GLU A 187 4.95 -5.02 -5.17
CA GLU A 187 5.73 -3.78 -5.13
C GLU A 187 5.12 -2.61 -5.90
N ASN A 188 4.23 -2.90 -6.84
CA ASN A 188 3.47 -1.92 -7.61
C ASN A 188 2.16 -1.47 -6.94
N CYS A 189 2.03 -1.65 -5.63
CA CYS A 189 0.96 -1.04 -4.84
C CYS A 189 1.52 0.17 -4.07
N THR A 190 0.88 1.32 -4.21
CA THR A 190 1.25 2.56 -3.50
C THR A 190 1.01 2.41 -2.00
N MET A 191 -0.17 1.92 -1.62
CA MET A 191 -0.52 1.61 -0.24
C MET A 191 -0.26 0.12 0.03
N ARG A 192 0.89 -0.22 0.62
CA ARG A 192 1.26 -1.62 0.94
C ARG A 192 1.77 -1.77 2.37
N PRO A 193 0.93 -1.56 3.37
CA PRO A 193 1.34 -1.79 4.75
C PRO A 193 1.73 -3.24 4.97
N LYS A 194 2.73 -3.47 5.81
CA LYS A 194 3.11 -4.79 6.30
C LYS A 194 2.40 -5.15 7.60
N ALA A 195 1.86 -4.14 8.28
CA ALA A 195 1.04 -4.32 9.47
C ALA A 195 -0.06 -3.27 9.52
N VAL A 196 -1.23 -3.69 10.01
CA VAL A 196 -2.40 -2.84 10.23
C VAL A 196 -2.74 -2.91 11.72
N ILE A 197 -2.64 -1.77 12.40
CA ILE A 197 -2.98 -1.63 13.82
C ILE A 197 -4.40 -1.09 13.91
N SER A 198 -5.20 -1.63 14.81
CA SER A 198 -6.57 -1.15 14.99
C SER A 198 -6.60 0.33 15.40
N LEU A 199 -7.45 1.10 14.76
CA LEU A 199 -7.62 2.53 15.03
C LEU A 199 -7.96 2.82 16.50
N PRO A 200 -8.84 2.04 17.18
CA PRO A 200 -9.12 2.20 18.61
C PRO A 200 -7.89 2.08 19.51
N SER A 201 -6.84 1.32 19.11
CA SER A 201 -5.58 1.23 19.87
C SER A 201 -4.84 2.56 19.94
N ILE A 202 -4.90 3.30 18.87
CA ILE A 202 -4.20 4.58 18.71
C ILE A 202 -5.01 5.70 19.35
N TRP A 203 -6.31 5.77 19.01
CA TRP A 203 -7.18 6.83 19.50
C TRP A 203 -7.39 6.79 21.02
N SER A 204 -7.57 5.61 21.60
CA SER A 204 -7.75 5.49 23.06
C SER A 204 -6.55 5.99 23.87
N ARG A 205 -5.38 6.09 23.24
CA ARG A 205 -4.15 6.62 23.83
C ARG A 205 -3.87 8.07 23.45
N ARG A 206 -4.83 8.72 22.76
CA ARG A 206 -4.73 10.09 22.25
C ARG A 206 -3.53 10.29 21.29
N ILE A 207 -3.14 9.23 20.61
CA ILE A 207 -2.14 9.28 19.54
C ILE A 207 -2.90 9.57 18.24
N GLY A 208 -2.94 10.85 17.86
CA GLY A 208 -3.76 11.32 16.74
C GLY A 208 -5.21 11.65 17.15
N ASN A 209 -5.91 12.37 16.28
CA ASN A 209 -7.30 12.77 16.48
C ASN A 209 -8.14 12.28 15.29
N TYR A 210 -9.06 11.37 15.57
CA TYR A 210 -10.01 10.81 14.62
C TYR A 210 -11.40 11.37 14.89
N SER A 211 -11.59 12.65 14.60
CA SER A 211 -12.89 13.32 14.81
C SER A 211 -13.07 14.45 13.78
N TRP A 212 -14.29 14.98 13.70
CA TRP A 212 -14.60 16.14 12.86
C TRP A 212 -13.80 17.42 13.23
N ASN A 213 -13.33 17.52 14.45
CA ASN A 213 -12.48 18.61 14.94
C ASN A 213 -11.00 18.21 15.00
N GLY A 214 -10.64 17.11 14.33
CA GLY A 214 -9.28 16.64 14.21
C GLY A 214 -8.47 17.43 13.19
N GLY A 215 -7.14 17.31 13.27
CA GLY A 215 -6.27 17.78 12.21
C GLY A 215 -6.30 16.82 11.02
N ASP A 216 -5.88 17.34 9.85
CA ASP A 216 -5.75 16.55 8.64
C ASP A 216 -4.50 15.68 8.70
N SER A 217 -4.66 14.44 9.09
CA SER A 217 -3.55 13.49 9.26
C SER A 217 -3.92 12.10 8.76
N TRP A 218 -5.10 11.96 8.18
CA TRP A 218 -5.68 10.69 7.76
C TRP A 218 -5.84 10.64 6.24
N THR A 219 -5.64 9.49 5.67
CA THR A 219 -5.94 9.19 4.28
C THR A 219 -7.22 8.37 4.24
N GLU A 220 -8.18 8.81 3.47
CA GLU A 220 -9.53 8.24 3.44
C GLU A 220 -9.81 7.63 2.07
N TYR A 221 -10.43 6.46 2.06
CA TYR A 221 -10.78 5.70 0.85
C TYR A 221 -12.26 5.34 0.85
N ILE A 222 -12.87 5.34 -0.32
CA ILE A 222 -14.26 4.93 -0.54
C ILE A 222 -14.38 4.03 -1.76
#